data_3c9892f696caec33112dc949957f62b9
#
_entry.id   3c9892f696caec33112dc949957f62b9
#
_cell.length_a   1.000
_cell.length_b   1.000
_cell.length_c   1.000
_cell.angle_alpha   90.00
_cell.angle_beta   90.00
_cell.angle_gamma   90.00
#
_symmetry.space_group_name_H-M   'P 1'
#
loop_
_entity.id
_entity.type
_entity.pdbx_description
1 polymer ?
#
loop_
_entity_poly.entity_id
_entity_poly.type
_entity_poly.pdbx_seq_one_letter_code
_entity_poly.pdbx_strand_id
1 'polypeptide(L)'
;MAKRGTMRKLDEQELKITKALTRNPRLSDNRLGEEYDIPVRTVSRKRARLEREGLLRYFAEVDMSAEGTGYFPCSHMYIIRFRVGITVSQIQDEIRHEPNVITVFTELIRESHIAEIDGRVALVMVVEGTSDADVVESFQQKIVPSLQKNHGKDSIEDISTLRLLGRVRILRNYLPAVNMENGMMKADWSTESIFVA
;
A
#
# COMPACT_ATOMS: atom_id res chain seq x y z
N MET A 1 -14.39 5.16 18.24
CA MET A 1 -14.00 3.77 18.58
C MET A 1 -14.65 2.83 17.58
N ALA A 2 -13.91 2.30 16.64
CA ALA A 2 -14.43 1.26 15.74
C ALA A 2 -14.63 -0.02 16.54
N LYS A 3 -15.85 -0.58 16.50
CA LYS A 3 -16.13 -1.91 17.08
C LYS A 3 -15.09 -2.89 16.49
N ARG A 4 -14.25 -3.48 17.33
CA ARG A 4 -13.49 -4.69 16.99
C ARG A 4 -14.52 -5.77 16.61
N GLY A 5 -14.83 -5.85 15.31
CA GLY A 5 -15.64 -6.94 14.79
C GLY A 5 -14.94 -8.25 15.10
N THR A 6 -15.70 -9.23 15.53
CA THR A 6 -15.23 -10.62 15.69
C THR A 6 -14.56 -11.03 14.38
N MET A 7 -13.30 -11.42 14.43
CA MET A 7 -12.57 -11.89 13.24
C MET A 7 -13.32 -13.11 12.68
N ARG A 8 -13.94 -12.90 11.53
CA ARG A 8 -14.64 -13.95 10.81
C ARG A 8 -13.62 -14.80 10.04
N LYS A 9 -13.69 -16.10 10.17
CA LYS A 9 -12.91 -17.00 9.34
C LYS A 9 -13.53 -17.11 7.94
N LEU A 10 -12.70 -17.18 6.92
CA LEU A 10 -13.12 -17.54 5.57
C LEU A 10 -13.59 -19.00 5.56
N ASP A 11 -14.70 -19.28 4.90
CA ASP A 11 -15.07 -20.66 4.61
C ASP A 11 -14.20 -21.23 3.48
N GLU A 12 -14.26 -22.54 3.25
CA GLU A 12 -13.40 -23.23 2.27
C GLU A 12 -13.54 -22.65 0.86
N GLN A 13 -14.75 -22.33 0.41
CA GLN A 13 -14.97 -21.75 -0.92
C GLN A 13 -14.45 -20.30 -0.99
N GLU A 14 -14.64 -19.51 0.06
CA GLU A 14 -14.09 -18.15 0.14
C GLU A 14 -12.55 -18.18 0.13
N LEU A 15 -11.95 -19.15 0.81
CA LEU A 15 -10.51 -19.35 0.80
C LEU A 15 -9.99 -19.70 -0.61
N LYS A 16 -10.65 -20.61 -1.32
CA LYS A 16 -10.33 -20.94 -2.72
C LYS A 16 -10.44 -19.71 -3.63
N ILE A 17 -11.54 -18.98 -3.54
CA ILE A 17 -11.77 -17.75 -4.33
C ILE A 17 -10.69 -16.69 -4.03
N THR A 18 -10.38 -16.44 -2.76
CA THR A 18 -9.39 -15.42 -2.41
C THR A 18 -7.97 -15.80 -2.82
N LYS A 19 -7.58 -17.07 -2.70
CA LYS A 19 -6.28 -17.56 -3.19
C LYS A 19 -6.15 -17.41 -4.71
N ALA A 20 -7.19 -17.79 -5.46
CA ALA A 20 -7.23 -17.64 -6.91
C ALA A 20 -7.12 -16.17 -7.34
N LEU A 21 -7.87 -15.28 -6.70
CA LEU A 21 -7.85 -13.84 -6.98
C LEU A 21 -6.56 -13.17 -6.51
N THR A 22 -5.88 -13.70 -5.48
CA THR A 22 -4.51 -13.27 -5.12
C THR A 22 -3.53 -13.60 -6.24
N ARG A 23 -3.67 -14.76 -6.89
CA ARG A 23 -2.84 -15.14 -8.04
C ARG A 23 -3.16 -14.30 -9.26
N ASN A 24 -4.44 -14.16 -9.59
CA ASN A 24 -4.91 -13.42 -10.76
C ASN A 24 -6.21 -12.66 -10.44
N PRO A 25 -6.12 -11.36 -10.13
CA PRO A 25 -7.29 -10.54 -9.78
C PRO A 25 -8.28 -10.34 -10.94
N ARG A 26 -7.89 -10.71 -12.18
CA ARG A 26 -8.73 -10.58 -13.37
C ARG A 26 -9.58 -11.81 -13.67
N LEU A 27 -9.51 -12.87 -12.85
CA LEU A 27 -10.36 -14.05 -13.04
C LEU A 27 -11.83 -13.69 -12.94
N SER A 28 -12.59 -14.14 -13.95
CA SER A 28 -14.05 -14.00 -13.94
C SER A 28 -14.69 -15.01 -13.00
N ASP A 29 -15.92 -14.73 -12.57
CA ASP A 29 -16.68 -15.64 -11.72
C ASP A 29 -16.97 -16.98 -12.42
N ASN A 30 -17.13 -16.97 -13.76
CA ASN A 30 -17.29 -18.20 -14.54
C ASN A 30 -16.05 -19.08 -14.46
N ARG A 31 -14.85 -18.48 -14.68
CA ARG A 31 -13.59 -19.23 -14.60
C ARG A 31 -13.32 -19.76 -13.21
N LEU A 32 -13.62 -18.99 -12.16
CA LEU A 32 -13.52 -19.44 -10.78
C LEU A 32 -14.50 -20.61 -10.49
N GLY A 33 -15.72 -20.52 -11.05
CA GLY A 33 -16.70 -21.60 -10.92
C GLY A 33 -16.25 -22.90 -11.54
N GLU A 34 -15.71 -22.83 -12.76
CA GLU A 34 -15.17 -23.99 -13.51
C GLU A 34 -13.93 -24.59 -12.81
N GLU A 35 -12.97 -23.75 -12.39
CA GLU A 35 -11.71 -24.21 -11.82
C GLU A 35 -11.88 -24.89 -10.46
N TYR A 36 -12.82 -24.41 -9.63
CA TYR A 36 -13.01 -24.90 -8.26
C TYR A 36 -14.30 -25.69 -8.03
N ASP A 37 -15.03 -26.01 -9.09
CA ASP A 37 -16.33 -26.70 -9.01
C ASP A 37 -17.31 -26.00 -8.03
N ILE A 38 -17.45 -24.70 -8.20
CA ILE A 38 -18.36 -23.86 -7.41
C ILE A 38 -19.40 -23.24 -8.34
N PRO A 39 -20.71 -23.34 -8.04
CA PRO A 39 -21.72 -22.67 -8.87
C PRO A 39 -21.41 -21.16 -9.02
N VAL A 40 -21.44 -20.65 -10.26
CA VAL A 40 -21.08 -19.26 -10.58
C VAL A 40 -21.82 -18.24 -9.73
N ARG A 41 -23.14 -18.47 -9.50
CA ARG A 41 -23.95 -17.62 -8.61
C ARG A 41 -23.41 -17.59 -7.17
N THR A 42 -22.83 -18.70 -6.69
CA THR A 42 -22.22 -18.78 -5.37
C THR A 42 -20.89 -18.02 -5.34
N VAL A 43 -20.07 -18.15 -6.41
CA VAL A 43 -18.82 -17.38 -6.57
C VAL A 43 -19.12 -15.89 -6.52
N SER A 44 -20.03 -15.41 -7.37
CA SER A 44 -20.42 -14.00 -7.45
C SER A 44 -20.89 -13.45 -6.11
N ARG A 45 -21.77 -14.17 -5.42
CA ARG A 45 -22.28 -13.76 -4.11
C ARG A 45 -21.19 -13.69 -3.05
N LYS A 46 -20.26 -14.67 -3.01
CA LYS A 46 -19.17 -14.72 -2.05
C LYS A 46 -18.14 -13.63 -2.34
N ARG A 47 -17.74 -13.44 -3.60
CA ARG A 47 -16.84 -12.37 -4.03
C ARG A 47 -17.39 -10.99 -3.66
N ALA A 48 -18.62 -10.68 -4.03
CA ALA A 48 -19.28 -9.43 -3.68
C ALA A 48 -19.38 -9.21 -2.16
N ARG A 49 -19.53 -10.27 -1.37
CA ARG A 49 -19.52 -10.20 0.08
C ARG A 49 -18.12 -9.84 0.61
N LEU A 50 -17.07 -10.53 0.13
CA LEU A 50 -15.69 -10.27 0.53
C LEU A 50 -15.26 -8.83 0.21
N GLU A 51 -15.65 -8.33 -0.96
CA GLU A 51 -15.41 -6.95 -1.38
C GLU A 51 -16.15 -5.94 -0.49
N ARG A 52 -17.43 -6.15 -0.22
CA ARG A 52 -18.22 -5.28 0.65
C ARG A 52 -17.73 -5.27 2.10
N GLU A 53 -17.22 -6.40 2.60
CA GLU A 53 -16.60 -6.50 3.93
C GLU A 53 -15.18 -5.90 3.97
N GLY A 54 -14.62 -5.49 2.83
CA GLY A 54 -13.27 -4.95 2.70
C GLY A 54 -12.15 -5.98 2.92
N LEU A 55 -12.49 -7.28 2.92
CA LEU A 55 -11.52 -8.37 3.01
C LEU A 55 -10.80 -8.59 1.67
N LEU A 56 -11.47 -8.33 0.56
CA LEU A 56 -10.91 -8.37 -0.78
C LEU A 56 -10.90 -6.97 -1.36
N ARG A 57 -9.73 -6.53 -1.84
CA ARG A 57 -9.51 -5.23 -2.47
C ARG A 57 -8.62 -5.40 -3.69
N TYR A 58 -8.82 -4.57 -4.69
CA TYR A 58 -8.02 -4.55 -5.90
C TYR A 58 -7.34 -3.20 -6.05
N PHE A 59 -6.06 -3.24 -6.36
CA PHE A 59 -5.28 -2.04 -6.68
C PHE A 59 -4.49 -2.31 -7.95
N ALA A 60 -4.41 -1.32 -8.82
CA ALA A 60 -3.46 -1.32 -9.91
C ALA A 60 -2.19 -0.62 -9.43
N GLU A 61 -1.06 -1.29 -9.50
CA GLU A 61 0.24 -0.68 -9.26
C GLU A 61 0.92 -0.43 -10.61
N VAL A 62 1.43 0.79 -10.78
CA VAL A 62 2.32 1.14 -11.89
C VAL A 62 3.72 1.27 -11.31
N ASP A 63 4.61 0.36 -11.70
CA ASP A 63 6.01 0.43 -11.27
C ASP A 63 6.77 1.45 -12.13
N MET A 64 6.92 2.66 -11.58
CA MET A 64 7.61 3.76 -12.25
C MET A 64 9.14 3.61 -12.20
N SER A 65 9.66 2.62 -11.48
CA SER A 65 11.10 2.30 -11.41
C SER A 65 11.51 1.19 -12.38
N ALA A 66 10.53 0.45 -12.96
CA ALA A 66 10.79 -0.70 -13.81
C ALA A 66 11.48 -0.33 -15.13
N GLU A 67 12.19 -1.30 -15.69
CA GLU A 67 12.69 -1.22 -17.06
C GLU A 67 11.58 -0.81 -18.04
N GLY A 68 11.81 0.23 -18.83
CA GLY A 68 10.84 0.78 -19.79
C GLY A 68 10.19 2.07 -19.35
N THR A 69 10.00 2.33 -18.06
CA THR A 69 9.63 3.65 -17.57
C THR A 69 10.83 4.36 -16.95
N GLY A 70 11.57 3.71 -16.05
CA GLY A 70 12.77 4.23 -15.40
C GLY A 70 12.61 5.62 -14.76
N TYR A 71 11.36 6.06 -14.58
CA TYR A 71 11.07 7.44 -14.20
C TYR A 71 11.46 7.72 -12.75
N PHE A 72 11.22 6.74 -11.84
CA PHE A 72 11.59 6.84 -10.44
C PHE A 72 12.49 5.67 -9.99
N PRO A 73 13.76 5.64 -10.42
CA PRO A 73 14.67 4.54 -10.08
C PRO A 73 15.17 4.58 -8.62
N CYS A 74 14.98 5.70 -7.92
CA CYS A 74 15.44 5.92 -6.57
C CYS A 74 14.29 6.09 -5.61
N SER A 75 14.40 5.48 -4.42
CA SER A 75 13.41 5.65 -3.36
C SER A 75 14.06 5.70 -1.98
N HIS A 76 13.60 6.64 -1.14
CA HIS A 76 14.02 6.78 0.24
C HIS A 76 12.81 6.68 1.18
N MET A 77 13.02 6.02 2.30
CA MET A 77 12.06 6.05 3.40
C MET A 77 12.45 7.15 4.37
N TYR A 78 11.52 8.04 4.64
CA TYR A 78 11.65 9.08 5.65
C TYR A 78 10.77 8.76 6.85
N ILE A 79 11.33 8.93 8.04
CA ILE A 79 10.64 8.82 9.32
C ILE A 79 10.69 10.21 9.95
N ILE A 80 9.54 10.89 9.98
CA ILE A 80 9.41 12.25 10.46
C ILE A 80 8.71 12.20 11.81
N ARG A 81 9.44 12.49 12.89
CA ARG A 81 8.88 12.56 14.23
C ARG A 81 8.43 13.97 14.54
N PHE A 82 7.18 14.10 14.96
CA PHE A 82 6.63 15.38 15.35
C PHE A 82 6.85 15.68 16.83
N ARG A 83 6.89 16.97 17.17
CA ARG A 83 6.91 17.42 18.57
C ARG A 83 5.61 17.10 19.30
N VAL A 84 5.67 17.11 20.62
CA VAL A 84 4.50 16.95 21.49
C VAL A 84 3.47 18.04 21.15
N GLY A 85 2.20 17.62 21.04
CA GLY A 85 1.09 18.51 20.66
C GLY A 85 0.50 18.23 19.30
N ILE A 86 1.24 17.57 18.40
CA ILE A 86 0.69 17.07 17.13
C ILE A 86 -0.04 15.76 17.40
N THR A 87 -1.28 15.65 16.93
CA THR A 87 -2.13 14.49 17.14
C THR A 87 -2.42 13.74 15.85
N VAL A 88 -2.73 12.44 15.97
CA VAL A 88 -3.16 11.62 14.82
C VAL A 88 -4.39 12.22 14.14
N SER A 89 -5.34 12.76 14.92
CA SER A 89 -6.54 13.39 14.35
C SER A 89 -6.22 14.58 13.47
N GLN A 90 -5.30 15.45 13.89
CA GLN A 90 -4.89 16.60 13.07
C GLN A 90 -4.33 16.18 11.73
N ILE A 91 -3.43 15.19 11.70
CA ILE A 91 -2.86 14.66 10.45
C ILE A 91 -3.94 14.02 9.57
N GLN A 92 -4.83 13.22 10.17
CA GLN A 92 -5.92 12.57 9.43
C GLN A 92 -6.92 13.58 8.87
N ASP A 93 -7.23 14.62 9.60
CA ASP A 93 -8.17 15.66 9.17
C ASP A 93 -7.59 16.49 8.02
N GLU A 94 -6.29 16.78 8.04
CA GLU A 94 -5.59 17.40 6.93
C GLU A 94 -5.69 16.56 5.66
N ILE A 95 -5.32 15.27 5.73
CA ILE A 95 -5.40 14.36 4.60
C ILE A 95 -6.83 14.27 4.03
N ARG A 96 -7.85 14.34 4.87
CA ARG A 96 -9.26 14.31 4.44
C ARG A 96 -9.71 15.58 3.72
N HIS A 97 -9.13 16.71 4.08
CA HIS A 97 -9.51 18.02 3.51
C HIS A 97 -8.75 18.37 2.21
N GLU A 98 -7.73 17.59 1.85
CA GLU A 98 -6.97 17.76 0.61
C GLU A 98 -7.22 16.66 -0.46
N PRO A 99 -8.43 16.09 -0.63
CA PRO A 99 -8.62 14.84 -1.36
C PRO A 99 -8.47 14.93 -2.87
N ASN A 100 -8.44 16.12 -3.47
CA ASN A 100 -8.52 16.28 -4.94
C ASN A 100 -7.45 17.21 -5.52
N VAL A 101 -6.42 17.51 -4.78
CA VAL A 101 -5.37 18.40 -5.26
C VAL A 101 -4.19 17.55 -5.70
N ILE A 102 -3.72 17.75 -6.95
CA ILE A 102 -2.39 17.30 -7.34
C ILE A 102 -1.42 18.05 -6.45
N THR A 103 -0.97 17.41 -5.42
CA THR A 103 -0.04 17.97 -4.45
C THR A 103 1.32 17.35 -4.66
N VAL A 104 2.34 18.00 -4.14
CA VAL A 104 3.67 17.45 -4.03
C VAL A 104 3.68 16.05 -3.38
N PHE A 105 2.73 15.78 -2.51
CA PHE A 105 2.57 14.47 -1.87
C PHE A 105 2.15 13.39 -2.88
N THR A 106 1.20 13.68 -3.77
CA THR A 106 0.76 12.73 -4.80
C THR A 106 1.87 12.45 -5.83
N GLU A 107 2.69 13.45 -6.16
CA GLU A 107 3.76 13.31 -7.15
C GLU A 107 4.96 12.52 -6.64
N LEU A 108 5.29 12.66 -5.36
CA LEU A 108 6.55 12.18 -4.81
C LEU A 108 6.39 11.01 -3.84
N ILE A 109 5.24 10.91 -3.14
CA ILE A 109 5.04 9.91 -2.10
C ILE A 109 4.32 8.70 -2.68
N ARG A 110 5.03 7.58 -2.67
CA ARG A 110 4.49 6.30 -3.08
C ARG A 110 3.56 5.68 -2.03
N GLU A 111 3.96 5.74 -0.78
CA GLU A 111 3.18 5.26 0.36
C GLU A 111 3.52 6.01 1.63
N SER A 112 2.57 6.12 2.54
CA SER A 112 2.78 6.77 3.84
C SER A 112 1.97 6.12 4.95
N HIS A 113 2.49 6.19 6.17
CA HIS A 113 1.89 5.64 7.37
C HIS A 113 1.99 6.62 8.54
N ILE A 114 0.92 6.74 9.33
CA ILE A 114 1.01 7.37 10.64
C ILE A 114 1.52 6.32 11.61
N ALA A 115 2.57 6.65 12.35
CA ALA A 115 3.21 5.79 13.32
C ALA A 115 3.32 6.46 14.69
N GLU A 116 3.77 5.72 15.68
CA GLU A 116 4.15 6.22 17.00
C GLU A 116 5.61 5.84 17.28
N ILE A 117 6.40 6.81 17.72
CA ILE A 117 7.78 6.61 18.14
C ILE A 117 7.97 7.31 19.47
N ASP A 118 8.31 6.57 20.53
CA ASP A 118 8.55 7.07 21.88
C ASP A 118 7.37 7.94 22.41
N GLY A 119 6.13 7.49 22.17
CA GLY A 119 4.92 8.19 22.61
C GLY A 119 4.57 9.43 21.78
N ARG A 120 5.19 9.64 20.63
CA ARG A 120 4.96 10.77 19.72
C ARG A 120 4.47 10.31 18.37
N VAL A 121 3.65 11.14 17.76
CA VAL A 121 3.19 10.89 16.40
C VAL A 121 4.36 11.05 15.43
N ALA A 122 4.47 10.11 14.52
CA ALA A 122 5.42 10.15 13.42
C ALA A 122 4.71 9.87 12.09
N LEU A 123 5.27 10.37 11.01
CA LEU A 123 4.88 10.07 9.65
C LEU A 123 6.03 9.30 8.98
N VAL A 124 5.73 8.09 8.52
CA VAL A 124 6.67 7.26 7.76
C VAL A 124 6.22 7.27 6.32
N MET A 125 7.10 7.67 5.40
CA MET A 125 6.76 7.75 3.97
C MET A 125 7.89 7.25 3.08
N VAL A 126 7.52 6.67 1.96
CA VAL A 126 8.45 6.34 0.87
C VAL A 126 8.30 7.40 -0.21
N VAL A 127 9.40 8.11 -0.45
CA VAL A 127 9.52 9.17 -1.47
C VAL A 127 10.34 8.64 -2.62
N GLU A 128 9.87 8.85 -3.82
CA GLU A 128 10.51 8.39 -5.06
C GLU A 128 10.96 9.57 -5.91
N GLY A 129 12.00 9.35 -6.71
CA GLY A 129 12.55 10.38 -7.60
C GLY A 129 13.51 9.82 -8.64
N THR A 130 13.96 10.70 -9.53
CA THR A 130 14.81 10.36 -10.68
C THR A 130 16.26 10.05 -10.28
N SER A 131 16.69 10.52 -9.11
CA SER A 131 18.01 10.25 -8.53
C SER A 131 17.97 10.42 -7.01
N ASP A 132 18.98 9.92 -6.29
CA ASP A 132 19.10 10.14 -4.84
C ASP A 132 19.13 11.64 -4.49
N ALA A 133 19.79 12.46 -5.31
CA ALA A 133 19.83 13.91 -5.11
C ALA A 133 18.46 14.56 -5.29
N ASP A 134 17.71 14.15 -6.31
CA ASP A 134 16.35 14.62 -6.58
C ASP A 134 15.39 14.26 -5.42
N VAL A 135 15.47 13.04 -4.91
CA VAL A 135 14.67 12.62 -3.75
C VAL A 135 14.95 13.49 -2.53
N VAL A 136 16.24 13.72 -2.21
CA VAL A 136 16.64 14.55 -1.06
C VAL A 136 16.20 16.00 -1.26
N GLU A 137 16.42 16.58 -2.43
CA GLU A 137 16.04 17.96 -2.75
C GLU A 137 14.52 18.15 -2.69
N SER A 138 13.77 17.27 -3.35
CA SER A 138 12.30 17.31 -3.33
C SER A 138 11.73 17.16 -1.93
N PHE A 139 12.30 16.29 -1.11
CA PHE A 139 11.89 16.14 0.28
C PHE A 139 12.11 17.42 1.08
N GLN A 140 13.31 18.00 0.99
CA GLN A 140 13.67 19.20 1.76
C GLN A 140 12.96 20.46 1.28
N GLN A 141 12.78 20.64 -0.03
CA GLN A 141 12.21 21.86 -0.59
C GLN A 141 10.69 21.86 -0.72
N LYS A 142 10.07 20.68 -0.81
CA LYS A 142 8.63 20.57 -1.06
C LYS A 142 7.90 19.92 0.12
N ILE A 143 8.34 18.75 0.60
CA ILE A 143 7.61 17.98 1.62
C ILE A 143 7.75 18.62 3.00
N VAL A 144 8.98 18.88 3.45
CA VAL A 144 9.20 19.51 4.77
C VAL A 144 8.50 20.84 4.92
N PRO A 145 8.60 21.80 3.96
CA PRO A 145 7.88 23.06 4.06
C PRO A 145 6.37 22.90 4.09
N SER A 146 5.81 21.95 3.34
CA SER A 146 4.37 21.66 3.37
C SER A 146 3.92 21.18 4.75
N LEU A 147 4.65 20.25 5.36
CA LEU A 147 4.36 19.77 6.71
C LEU A 147 4.47 20.91 7.75
N GLN A 148 5.50 21.74 7.64
CA GLN A 148 5.68 22.88 8.54
C GLN A 148 4.58 23.95 8.37
N LYS A 149 4.10 24.15 7.14
CA LYS A 149 2.99 25.07 6.87
C LYS A 149 1.71 24.59 7.55
N ASN A 150 1.46 23.28 7.53
CA ASN A 150 0.21 22.71 8.02
C ASN A 150 0.21 22.48 9.55
N HIS A 151 1.38 22.15 10.11
CA HIS A 151 1.49 21.78 11.53
C HIS A 151 2.29 22.80 12.38
N GLY A 152 2.82 23.85 11.76
CA GLY A 152 3.65 24.85 12.42
C GLY A 152 5.13 24.68 12.12
N LYS A 153 5.85 25.80 12.09
CA LYS A 153 7.27 25.87 11.69
C LYS A 153 8.18 24.95 12.50
N ASP A 154 7.88 24.78 13.78
CA ASP A 154 8.67 23.96 14.71
C ASP A 154 8.03 22.60 15.00
N SER A 155 7.10 22.13 14.17
CA SER A 155 6.35 20.90 14.39
C SER A 155 7.20 19.63 14.28
N ILE A 156 8.24 19.65 13.44
CA ILE A 156 9.14 18.51 13.22
C ILE A 156 10.24 18.54 14.27
N GLU A 157 10.42 17.42 14.96
CA GLU A 157 11.48 17.25 15.96
C GLU A 157 12.72 16.59 15.37
N ASP A 158 12.51 15.54 14.59
CA ASP A 158 13.59 14.74 14.01
C ASP A 158 13.17 14.11 12.68
N ILE A 159 14.13 13.88 11.81
CA ILE A 159 13.95 13.21 10.53
C ILE A 159 15.05 12.17 10.37
N SER A 160 14.66 10.91 10.27
CA SER A 160 15.55 9.81 9.91
C SER A 160 15.28 9.39 8.47
N THR A 161 16.35 9.04 7.75
CA THR A 161 16.30 8.67 6.34
C THR A 161 16.93 7.31 6.11
N LEU A 162 16.27 6.45 5.32
CA LEU A 162 16.82 5.19 4.84
C LEU A 162 16.73 5.16 3.32
N ARG A 163 17.83 4.90 2.66
CA ARG A 163 17.86 4.63 1.23
C ARG A 163 17.35 3.20 0.98
N LEU A 164 16.32 3.04 0.18
CA LEU A 164 15.80 1.74 -0.20
C LEU A 164 16.57 1.22 -1.43
N LEU A 165 17.11 0.02 -1.33
CA LEU A 165 17.95 -0.57 -2.38
C LEU A 165 17.17 -1.46 -3.34
N GLY A 166 15.99 -1.87 -2.96
CA GLY A 166 15.14 -2.73 -3.78
C GLY A 166 13.97 -3.31 -2.99
N ARG A 167 12.96 -3.72 -3.74
CA ARG A 167 11.74 -4.27 -3.20
C ARG A 167 11.81 -5.79 -3.18
N VAL A 168 11.74 -6.38 -1.99
CA VAL A 168 11.77 -7.83 -1.83
C VAL A 168 10.37 -8.44 -1.84
N ARG A 169 9.40 -7.82 -1.15
CA ARG A 169 8.04 -8.35 -0.98
C ARG A 169 7.00 -7.24 -1.01
N ILE A 170 5.88 -7.51 -1.66
CA ILE A 170 4.73 -6.61 -1.76
C ILE A 170 3.50 -7.35 -1.27
N LEU A 171 2.64 -6.66 -0.51
CA LEU A 171 1.34 -7.17 -0.08
C LEU A 171 1.37 -8.65 0.35
N ARG A 172 2.38 -9.05 1.12
CA ARG A 172 2.57 -10.37 1.72
C ARG A 172 2.89 -11.51 0.72
N ASN A 173 2.14 -11.64 -0.36
CA ASN A 173 2.24 -12.79 -1.27
C ASN A 173 3.14 -12.57 -2.48
N TYR A 174 3.43 -11.33 -2.85
CA TYR A 174 4.13 -11.01 -4.08
C TYR A 174 5.62 -10.78 -3.81
N LEU A 175 6.46 -11.57 -4.49
CA LEU A 175 7.92 -11.51 -4.45
C LEU A 175 8.39 -11.24 -5.89
N PRO A 176 8.57 -9.97 -6.29
CA PRO A 176 8.84 -9.61 -7.69
C PRO A 176 9.93 -10.44 -8.36
N ALA A 177 11.06 -10.64 -7.69
CA ALA A 177 12.18 -11.41 -8.24
C ALA A 177 11.98 -12.95 -8.23
N VAL A 178 10.92 -13.47 -7.57
CA VAL A 178 10.78 -14.92 -7.34
C VAL A 178 9.54 -15.49 -8.00
N ASN A 179 8.35 -14.95 -7.64
CA ASN A 179 7.08 -15.54 -8.02
C ASN A 179 6.21 -14.68 -8.92
N MET A 180 6.75 -13.58 -9.45
CA MET A 180 6.02 -12.72 -10.40
C MET A 180 6.63 -12.79 -11.80
N GLU A 181 5.76 -12.67 -12.78
CA GLU A 181 6.12 -12.59 -14.20
C GLU A 181 5.01 -11.80 -14.93
N ASN A 182 5.40 -10.88 -15.83
CA ASN A 182 4.46 -10.04 -16.58
C ASN A 182 3.40 -9.33 -15.69
N GLY A 183 3.81 -8.88 -14.51
CA GLY A 183 2.95 -8.16 -13.57
C GLY A 183 1.95 -9.04 -12.81
N MET A 184 2.03 -10.36 -12.91
CA MET A 184 1.17 -11.32 -12.21
C MET A 184 1.99 -12.38 -11.50
N MET A 185 1.35 -13.09 -10.58
CA MET A 185 1.96 -14.26 -9.96
C MET A 185 2.06 -15.39 -11.00
N LYS A 186 3.22 -16.07 -11.04
CA LYS A 186 3.48 -17.21 -11.93
C LYS A 186 2.41 -18.30 -11.78
N ALA A 187 1.99 -18.88 -12.88
CA ALA A 187 0.91 -19.88 -12.90
C ALA A 187 1.28 -21.16 -12.16
N ASP A 188 2.56 -21.53 -12.15
CA ASP A 188 3.12 -22.70 -11.48
C ASP A 188 3.38 -22.48 -9.98
N TRP A 189 3.25 -21.25 -9.47
CA TRP A 189 3.38 -20.99 -8.03
C TRP A 189 2.26 -21.68 -7.26
N SER A 190 2.65 -22.51 -6.28
CA SER A 190 1.68 -23.32 -5.53
C SER A 190 0.62 -22.46 -4.84
N THR A 191 -0.65 -22.80 -5.06
CA THR A 191 -1.78 -22.15 -4.38
C THR A 191 -1.72 -22.32 -2.86
N GLU A 192 -1.12 -23.42 -2.38
CA GLU A 192 -0.92 -23.66 -0.94
C GLU A 192 0.07 -22.67 -0.32
N SER A 193 0.99 -22.13 -1.13
CA SER A 193 1.95 -21.11 -0.68
C SER A 193 1.37 -19.71 -0.59
N ILE A 194 0.13 -19.50 -1.07
CA ILE A 194 -0.56 -18.21 -0.97
C ILE A 194 -1.19 -18.11 0.42
N PHE A 195 -0.68 -17.18 1.20
CA PHE A 195 -1.25 -16.91 2.52
C PHE A 195 -2.51 -16.05 2.40
N VAL A 196 -3.59 -16.62 2.88
CA VAL A 196 -4.86 -15.93 3.14
C VAL A 196 -5.34 -16.41 4.50
N ALA A 197 -5.56 -15.50 5.44
CA ALA A 197 -5.90 -15.83 6.83
C ALA A 197 -7.28 -16.46 6.96
#